data_a1a4b99256889af6b5de6400e235be48
#
_entry.id   a1a4b99256889af6b5de6400e235be48
#
_cell.length_a   1.000
_cell.length_b   1.000
_cell.length_c   1.000
_cell.angle_alpha   90.00
_cell.angle_beta   90.00
_cell.angle_gamma   90.00
#
_symmetry.space_group_name_H-M   'P 1'
#
loop_
_entity.id
_entity.type
_entity.pdbx_description
1 polymer ?
#
loop_
_entity_poly.entity_id
_entity_poly.type
_entity_poly.pdbx_seq_one_letter_code
_entity_poly.pdbx_strand_id
1 'polypeptide(L)'
;MSIFKKSKKARNKKPEICLSLNCGTMTQIYEEIDRYKDYCSVVEWCVDKFPGAEQWTQEEFVEKLTEVKQFCKGKKLTVDYKGDEKIGNAILRWAMGIADIIDIDADNSEVHKLVRQAKRKGTQTLISHHEFEEMPERDEIATQFIKMEKTGGDILKVAAMANSEQDTYDLLEGAAAYCQLKYHQPIVAIAMGEEGQVSRICAGDFGSVMTYACGSKPTAPGQFDAKRLYEYMKKYYSKEGL
;
A
#
# COMPACT_ATOMS: atom_id res chain seq x y z
N MET A 1 13.93 14.72 30.30
CA MET A 1 12.59 14.74 30.93
C MET A 1 11.55 14.44 29.86
N SER A 2 10.84 13.34 30.00
CA SER A 2 10.02 12.67 28.97
C SER A 2 8.88 13.55 28.43
N ILE A 3 8.90 13.83 27.13
CA ILE A 3 7.84 14.55 26.39
C ILE A 3 6.79 13.56 25.83
N PHE A 4 6.86 12.31 26.19
CA PHE A 4 5.88 11.30 25.74
C PHE A 4 4.65 11.26 26.63
N LYS A 5 3.78 12.27 26.54
CA LYS A 5 2.37 12.09 26.90
C LYS A 5 1.66 11.37 25.78
N LYS A 6 1.57 10.03 25.94
CA LYS A 6 0.86 9.12 25.05
C LYS A 6 -0.58 9.57 24.81
N SER A 7 -0.93 9.94 23.60
CA SER A 7 -2.32 10.01 23.18
C SER A 7 -2.88 8.58 23.19
N LYS A 8 -3.81 8.32 24.10
CA LYS A 8 -4.38 6.98 24.36
C LYS A 8 -5.25 6.39 23.24
N LYS A 9 -5.43 7.07 22.08
CA LYS A 9 -6.40 6.69 21.04
C LYS A 9 -5.82 6.03 19.78
N ALA A 10 -4.51 6.04 19.54
CA ALA A 10 -3.89 5.48 18.31
C ALA A 10 -3.12 4.17 18.53
N ARG A 11 -3.13 3.61 19.76
CA ARG A 11 -2.34 2.42 20.07
C ARG A 11 -3.12 1.14 19.83
N ASN A 12 -2.48 0.20 19.09
CA ASN A 12 -2.88 -1.19 18.87
C ASN A 12 -3.97 -1.44 17.83
N LYS A 13 -4.02 -0.70 16.72
CA LYS A 13 -4.84 -1.15 15.59
C LYS A 13 -3.95 -1.94 14.63
N LYS A 14 -4.14 -3.27 14.60
CA LYS A 14 -3.50 -4.16 13.63
C LYS A 14 -3.81 -3.65 12.21
N PRO A 15 -2.79 -3.36 11.36
CA PRO A 15 -3.01 -2.95 9.98
C PRO A 15 -3.70 -4.03 9.15
N GLU A 16 -4.43 -3.63 8.10
CA GLU A 16 -4.89 -4.55 7.07
C GLU A 16 -3.69 -5.11 6.30
N ILE A 17 -3.69 -6.41 5.98
CA ILE A 17 -2.67 -6.99 5.11
C ILE A 17 -3.16 -6.89 3.67
N CYS A 18 -2.38 -6.22 2.83
CA CYS A 18 -2.54 -6.16 1.38
C CYS A 18 -1.64 -7.23 0.73
N LEU A 19 -2.26 -8.16 0.00
CA LEU A 19 -1.57 -9.14 -0.84
C LEU A 19 -1.23 -8.50 -2.19
N SER A 20 0.04 -8.22 -2.43
CA SER A 20 0.53 -7.64 -3.68
C SER A 20 0.87 -8.75 -4.68
N LEU A 21 0.27 -8.73 -5.86
CA LEU A 21 0.34 -9.80 -6.86
C LEU A 21 1.37 -9.51 -7.95
N ASN A 22 2.37 -10.39 -8.06
CA ASN A 22 3.36 -10.42 -9.14
C ASN A 22 3.09 -11.63 -10.04
N CYS A 23 2.05 -11.54 -10.87
CA CYS A 23 1.53 -12.63 -11.67
C CYS A 23 1.56 -12.30 -13.16
N GLY A 24 1.95 -13.28 -13.97
CA GLY A 24 2.02 -13.15 -15.44
C GLY A 24 0.81 -13.71 -16.18
N THR A 25 -0.15 -14.35 -15.48
CA THR A 25 -1.38 -14.90 -16.09
C THR A 25 -2.56 -14.77 -15.15
N MET A 26 -3.78 -14.78 -15.68
CA MET A 26 -5.02 -14.74 -14.89
C MET A 26 -5.13 -15.96 -13.97
N THR A 27 -4.73 -17.14 -14.46
CA THR A 27 -4.72 -18.36 -13.63
C THR A 27 -3.84 -18.19 -12.38
N GLN A 28 -2.63 -17.63 -12.54
CA GLN A 28 -1.75 -17.35 -11.39
C GLN A 28 -2.39 -16.36 -10.42
N ILE A 29 -3.07 -15.33 -10.91
CA ILE A 29 -3.80 -14.37 -10.05
C ILE A 29 -4.83 -15.11 -9.19
N TYR A 30 -5.63 -15.97 -9.79
CA TYR A 30 -6.66 -16.72 -9.06
C TYR A 30 -6.07 -17.70 -8.05
N GLU A 31 -5.01 -18.42 -8.43
CA GLU A 31 -4.29 -19.33 -7.53
C GLU A 31 -3.68 -18.62 -6.34
N GLU A 32 -3.06 -17.44 -6.55
CA GLU A 32 -2.48 -16.65 -5.46
C GLU A 32 -3.56 -16.08 -4.53
N ILE A 33 -4.65 -15.55 -5.07
CA ILE A 33 -5.77 -15.06 -4.25
C ILE A 33 -6.37 -16.20 -3.42
N ASP A 34 -6.62 -17.37 -4.02
CA ASP A 34 -7.20 -18.52 -3.30
C ASP A 34 -6.25 -19.06 -2.23
N ARG A 35 -4.95 -19.14 -2.53
CA ARG A 35 -3.90 -19.58 -1.61
C ARG A 35 -3.79 -18.72 -0.36
N TYR A 36 -3.91 -17.41 -0.52
CA TYR A 36 -3.68 -16.44 0.56
C TYR A 36 -4.94 -15.76 1.10
N LYS A 37 -6.13 -16.20 0.68
CA LYS A 37 -7.44 -15.58 1.04
C LYS A 37 -7.68 -15.40 2.53
N ASP A 38 -7.15 -16.29 3.38
CA ASP A 38 -7.37 -16.26 4.82
C ASP A 38 -6.36 -15.35 5.55
N TYR A 39 -5.36 -14.83 4.85
CA TYR A 39 -4.25 -14.06 5.42
C TYR A 39 -4.24 -12.59 5.03
N CYS A 40 -5.13 -12.16 4.13
CA CYS A 40 -5.22 -10.78 3.66
C CYS A 40 -6.66 -10.27 3.64
N SER A 41 -6.84 -8.97 3.72
CA SER A 41 -8.15 -8.28 3.57
C SER A 41 -8.20 -7.39 2.32
N VAL A 42 -7.05 -7.08 1.76
CA VAL A 42 -6.87 -6.31 0.53
C VAL A 42 -6.04 -7.12 -0.44
N VAL A 43 -6.36 -7.04 -1.73
CA VAL A 43 -5.57 -7.60 -2.83
C VAL A 43 -5.13 -6.44 -3.71
N GLU A 44 -3.85 -6.36 -4.04
CA GLU A 44 -3.32 -5.39 -4.99
C GLU A 44 -2.92 -6.11 -6.28
N TRP A 45 -3.52 -5.71 -7.38
CA TRP A 45 -3.11 -6.15 -8.70
C TRP A 45 -2.12 -5.15 -9.30
N CYS A 46 -0.83 -5.53 -9.33
CA CYS A 46 0.23 -4.79 -10.02
C CYS A 46 0.14 -5.10 -11.51
N VAL A 47 -0.62 -4.30 -12.24
CA VAL A 47 -0.97 -4.56 -13.65
C VAL A 47 0.26 -4.51 -14.56
N ASP A 48 1.25 -3.68 -14.23
CA ASP A 48 2.53 -3.59 -14.95
C ASP A 48 3.38 -4.88 -14.90
N LYS A 49 3.10 -5.77 -13.95
CA LYS A 49 3.74 -7.09 -13.85
C LYS A 49 3.10 -8.14 -14.76
N PHE A 50 1.97 -7.82 -15.37
CA PHE A 50 1.28 -8.72 -16.29
C PHE A 50 1.79 -8.47 -17.72
N PRO A 51 2.43 -9.47 -18.38
CA PRO A 51 2.99 -9.31 -19.72
C PRO A 51 1.94 -8.88 -20.75
N GLY A 52 2.22 -7.83 -21.51
CA GLY A 52 1.33 -7.32 -22.54
C GLY A 52 0.22 -6.40 -22.03
N ALA A 53 0.16 -6.11 -20.72
CA ALA A 53 -0.86 -5.23 -20.16
C ALA A 53 -0.84 -3.81 -20.74
N GLU A 54 0.32 -3.36 -21.18
CA GLU A 54 0.51 -2.07 -21.85
C GLU A 54 -0.19 -1.95 -23.20
N GLN A 55 -0.61 -3.07 -23.79
CA GLN A 55 -1.28 -3.14 -25.10
C GLN A 55 -2.79 -3.38 -24.97
N TRP A 56 -3.31 -3.58 -23.77
CA TRP A 56 -4.74 -3.87 -23.58
C TRP A 56 -5.62 -2.69 -23.99
N THR A 57 -6.72 -3.03 -24.64
CA THR A 57 -7.85 -2.13 -24.81
C THR A 57 -8.59 -1.94 -23.48
N GLN A 58 -9.45 -0.93 -23.42
CA GLN A 58 -10.30 -0.72 -22.26
C GLN A 58 -11.19 -1.93 -21.97
N GLU A 59 -11.79 -2.50 -23.01
CA GLU A 59 -12.68 -3.66 -22.94
C GLU A 59 -11.97 -4.88 -22.35
N GLU A 60 -10.79 -5.22 -22.86
CA GLU A 60 -9.98 -6.34 -22.38
C GLU A 60 -9.56 -6.17 -20.92
N PHE A 61 -9.14 -4.96 -20.54
CA PHE A 61 -8.77 -4.69 -19.16
C PHE A 61 -9.97 -4.77 -18.21
N VAL A 62 -11.10 -4.15 -18.57
CA VAL A 62 -12.33 -4.13 -17.74
C VAL A 62 -12.88 -5.54 -17.55
N GLU A 63 -12.85 -6.40 -18.59
CA GLU A 63 -13.23 -7.79 -18.47
C GLU A 63 -12.37 -8.51 -17.43
N LYS A 64 -11.03 -8.47 -17.57
CA LYS A 64 -10.10 -9.09 -16.62
C LYS A 64 -10.22 -8.53 -15.22
N LEU A 65 -10.36 -7.22 -15.07
CA LEU A 65 -10.51 -6.57 -13.78
C LEU A 65 -11.80 -7.01 -13.07
N THR A 66 -12.89 -7.14 -13.83
CA THR A 66 -14.19 -7.60 -13.30
C THR A 66 -14.09 -9.03 -12.78
N GLU A 67 -13.39 -9.92 -13.51
CA GLU A 67 -13.14 -11.29 -13.07
C GLU A 67 -12.30 -11.32 -11.79
N VAL A 68 -11.19 -10.57 -11.74
CA VAL A 68 -10.34 -10.47 -10.53
C VAL A 68 -11.14 -9.96 -9.35
N LYS A 69 -11.96 -8.91 -9.55
CA LYS A 69 -12.83 -8.36 -8.50
C LYS A 69 -13.80 -9.39 -7.95
N GLN A 70 -14.45 -10.15 -8.82
CA GLN A 70 -15.36 -11.24 -8.40
C GLN A 70 -14.60 -12.32 -7.63
N PHE A 71 -13.39 -12.66 -8.07
CA PHE A 71 -12.56 -13.68 -7.42
C PHE A 71 -12.04 -13.24 -6.05
N CYS A 72 -11.91 -11.96 -5.78
CA CYS A 72 -11.54 -11.43 -4.46
C CYS A 72 -12.55 -11.73 -3.35
N LYS A 73 -13.78 -12.16 -3.67
CA LYS A 73 -14.81 -12.67 -2.71
C LYS A 73 -15.02 -11.72 -1.51
N GLY A 74 -15.22 -10.45 -1.78
CA GLY A 74 -15.52 -9.44 -0.75
C GLY A 74 -14.28 -8.76 -0.13
N LYS A 75 -13.07 -9.15 -0.51
CA LYS A 75 -11.86 -8.37 -0.19
C LYS A 75 -11.82 -7.09 -1.02
N LYS A 76 -11.16 -6.06 -0.50
CA LYS A 76 -10.87 -4.86 -1.28
C LYS A 76 -9.89 -5.19 -2.41
N LEU A 77 -10.12 -4.64 -3.58
CA LEU A 77 -9.21 -4.74 -4.71
C LEU A 77 -8.57 -3.37 -4.96
N THR A 78 -7.24 -3.34 -4.92
CA THR A 78 -6.42 -2.19 -5.34
C THR A 78 -5.86 -2.48 -6.73
N VAL A 79 -5.86 -1.48 -7.59
CA VAL A 79 -5.18 -1.51 -8.90
C VAL A 79 -4.01 -0.55 -8.86
N ASP A 80 -2.83 -1.07 -9.22
CA ASP A 80 -1.57 -0.34 -9.33
C ASP A 80 -0.95 -0.54 -10.72
N TYR A 81 -0.27 0.50 -11.23
CA TYR A 81 0.53 0.43 -12.46
C TYR A 81 1.74 1.35 -12.35
N LYS A 82 2.94 0.79 -12.39
CA LYS A 82 4.23 1.49 -12.26
C LYS A 82 5.05 1.42 -13.56
N GLY A 83 4.47 1.83 -14.66
CA GLY A 83 5.12 1.88 -15.98
C GLY A 83 4.99 3.25 -16.64
N ASP A 84 4.75 3.28 -17.94
CA ASP A 84 4.49 4.53 -18.67
C ASP A 84 3.28 5.27 -18.08
N GLU A 85 3.46 6.56 -17.78
CA GLU A 85 2.44 7.35 -17.10
C GLU A 85 1.13 7.47 -17.87
N LYS A 86 1.19 7.56 -19.21
CA LYS A 86 -0.03 7.69 -20.03
C LYS A 86 -0.84 6.40 -20.01
N ILE A 87 -0.16 5.27 -20.12
CA ILE A 87 -0.77 3.94 -20.04
C ILE A 87 -1.34 3.73 -18.63
N GLY A 88 -0.56 4.02 -17.59
CA GLY A 88 -1.00 3.93 -16.19
C GLY A 88 -2.23 4.80 -15.92
N ASN A 89 -2.24 6.04 -16.40
CA ASN A 89 -3.38 6.93 -16.29
C ASN A 89 -4.63 6.41 -16.99
N ALA A 90 -4.49 5.71 -18.12
CA ALA A 90 -5.62 5.05 -18.80
C ALA A 90 -6.13 3.87 -17.97
N ILE A 91 -5.25 2.96 -17.54
CA ILE A 91 -5.59 1.79 -16.71
C ILE A 91 -6.29 2.21 -15.42
N LEU A 92 -5.75 3.21 -14.71
CA LEU A 92 -6.35 3.71 -13.47
C LEU A 92 -7.75 4.29 -13.71
N ARG A 93 -7.96 5.03 -14.84
CA ARG A 93 -9.30 5.52 -15.20
C ARG A 93 -10.29 4.41 -15.51
N TRP A 94 -9.85 3.36 -16.20
CA TRP A 94 -10.68 2.19 -16.52
C TRP A 94 -11.03 1.38 -15.26
N ALA A 95 -10.14 1.39 -14.27
CA ALA A 95 -10.36 0.72 -12.99
C ALA A 95 -11.41 1.42 -12.09
N MET A 96 -11.61 2.74 -12.28
CA MET A 96 -12.53 3.52 -11.45
C MET A 96 -13.98 3.03 -11.57
N GLY A 97 -14.61 2.74 -10.44
CA GLY A 97 -15.97 2.22 -10.32
C GLY A 97 -16.04 0.69 -10.29
N ILE A 98 -14.89 -0.01 -10.48
CA ILE A 98 -14.78 -1.48 -10.38
C ILE A 98 -13.84 -1.84 -9.22
N ALA A 99 -12.63 -1.29 -9.22
CA ALA A 99 -11.72 -1.42 -8.08
C ALA A 99 -12.19 -0.60 -6.88
N ASP A 100 -11.89 -1.06 -5.68
CA ASP A 100 -12.18 -0.31 -4.45
C ASP A 100 -11.17 0.81 -4.24
N ILE A 101 -9.90 0.58 -4.64
CA ILE A 101 -8.79 1.51 -4.47
C ILE A 101 -7.99 1.55 -5.77
N ILE A 102 -7.48 2.71 -6.15
CA ILE A 102 -6.43 2.86 -7.16
C ILE A 102 -5.20 3.49 -6.51
N ASP A 103 -4.01 2.96 -6.83
CA ASP A 103 -2.73 3.51 -6.37
C ASP A 103 -2.21 4.50 -7.43
N ILE A 104 -2.05 5.76 -7.04
CA ILE A 104 -1.58 6.85 -7.90
C ILE A 104 -0.23 7.32 -7.35
N ASP A 105 0.80 7.38 -8.19
CA ASP A 105 2.08 7.95 -7.80
C ASP A 105 1.92 9.43 -7.42
N ALA A 106 2.60 9.85 -6.34
CA ALA A 106 2.53 11.22 -5.83
C ALA A 106 3.05 12.25 -6.84
N ASP A 107 4.02 11.84 -7.67
CA ASP A 107 4.64 12.67 -8.70
C ASP A 107 3.93 12.59 -10.07
N ASN A 108 2.81 11.85 -10.15
CA ASN A 108 2.02 11.75 -11.37
C ASN A 108 1.49 13.12 -11.79
N SER A 109 1.75 13.53 -13.03
CA SER A 109 1.39 14.84 -13.57
C SER A 109 -0.12 15.15 -13.53
N GLU A 110 -0.97 14.11 -13.50
CA GLU A 110 -2.43 14.23 -13.43
C GLU A 110 -3.01 13.84 -12.06
N VAL A 111 -2.20 13.72 -10.99
CA VAL A 111 -2.64 13.21 -9.66
C VAL A 111 -3.92 13.87 -9.16
N HIS A 112 -4.02 15.19 -9.17
CA HIS A 112 -5.22 15.92 -8.75
C HIS A 112 -6.46 15.63 -9.60
N LYS A 113 -6.26 15.39 -10.90
CA LYS A 113 -7.35 15.07 -11.83
C LYS A 113 -7.85 13.65 -11.59
N LEU A 114 -6.93 12.69 -11.43
CA LEU A 114 -7.25 11.29 -11.13
C LEU A 114 -7.99 11.17 -9.80
N VAL A 115 -7.52 11.84 -8.74
CA VAL A 115 -8.19 11.87 -7.43
C VAL A 115 -9.64 12.38 -7.56
N ARG A 116 -9.86 13.50 -8.28
CA ARG A 116 -11.23 14.01 -8.50
C ARG A 116 -12.11 13.05 -9.30
N GLN A 117 -11.54 12.37 -10.30
CA GLN A 117 -12.27 11.40 -11.11
C GLN A 117 -12.65 10.16 -10.30
N ALA A 118 -11.71 9.60 -9.54
CA ALA A 118 -11.92 8.47 -8.65
C ALA A 118 -13.05 8.76 -7.63
N LYS A 119 -12.99 9.90 -6.98
CA LYS A 119 -14.03 10.34 -6.03
C LYS A 119 -15.43 10.38 -6.66
N ARG A 120 -15.56 10.87 -7.91
CA ARG A 120 -16.86 10.88 -8.63
C ARG A 120 -17.36 9.49 -8.96
N LYS A 121 -16.48 8.50 -9.08
CA LYS A 121 -16.78 7.11 -9.39
C LYS A 121 -16.92 6.24 -8.13
N GLY A 122 -16.73 6.79 -6.94
CA GLY A 122 -16.80 6.05 -5.67
C GLY A 122 -15.60 5.14 -5.42
N THR A 123 -14.47 5.33 -6.10
CA THR A 123 -13.22 4.60 -5.90
C THR A 123 -12.30 5.40 -4.97
N GLN A 124 -11.79 4.75 -3.93
CA GLN A 124 -10.78 5.36 -3.05
C GLN A 124 -9.44 5.51 -3.77
N THR A 125 -8.65 6.47 -3.33
CA THR A 125 -7.30 6.72 -3.86
C THR A 125 -6.25 6.49 -2.78
N LEU A 126 -5.21 5.74 -3.12
CA LEU A 126 -3.99 5.65 -2.38
C LEU A 126 -2.94 6.45 -3.17
N ILE A 127 -2.34 7.43 -2.52
CA ILE A 127 -1.25 8.21 -3.11
C ILE A 127 0.05 7.65 -2.60
N SER A 128 0.92 7.18 -3.50
CA SER A 128 2.16 6.50 -3.12
C SER A 128 3.40 7.28 -3.55
N HIS A 129 4.40 7.25 -2.67
CA HIS A 129 5.75 7.73 -2.95
C HIS A 129 6.76 6.64 -2.61
N HIS A 130 7.73 6.41 -3.49
CA HIS A 130 8.72 5.35 -3.35
C HIS A 130 10.13 5.91 -3.49
N GLU A 131 10.99 5.62 -2.50
CA GLU A 131 12.42 5.88 -2.54
C GLU A 131 13.18 4.56 -2.54
N PHE A 132 13.84 4.23 -3.65
CA PHE A 132 14.47 2.92 -3.83
C PHE A 132 15.96 2.88 -3.48
N GLU A 133 16.60 4.02 -3.28
CA GLU A 133 18.05 4.10 -3.05
C GLU A 133 18.37 4.27 -1.57
N GLU A 134 17.72 5.22 -0.91
CA GLU A 134 18.00 5.58 0.47
C GLU A 134 16.74 5.95 1.26
N MET A 135 16.86 6.05 2.57
CA MET A 135 15.81 6.52 3.47
C MET A 135 15.91 8.03 3.61
N PRO A 136 14.84 8.80 3.35
CA PRO A 136 14.81 10.23 3.69
C PRO A 136 14.96 10.46 5.19
N GLU A 137 15.42 11.63 5.59
CA GLU A 137 15.48 11.99 7.00
C GLU A 137 14.06 12.01 7.62
N ARG A 138 13.97 11.74 8.92
CA ARG A 138 12.70 11.65 9.66
C ARG A 138 11.76 12.83 9.42
N ASP A 139 12.28 14.06 9.42
CA ASP A 139 11.46 15.26 9.24
C ASP A 139 11.02 15.44 7.77
N GLU A 140 11.77 14.90 6.83
CA GLU A 140 11.42 14.85 5.41
C GLU A 140 10.29 13.85 5.16
N ILE A 141 10.25 12.72 5.85
CA ILE A 141 9.18 11.73 5.77
C ILE A 141 7.85 12.35 6.20
N ALA A 142 7.81 13.05 7.35
CA ALA A 142 6.61 13.75 7.80
C ALA A 142 6.18 14.84 6.79
N THR A 143 7.14 15.58 6.24
CA THR A 143 6.92 16.60 5.22
C THR A 143 6.38 15.99 3.92
N GLN A 144 6.84 14.80 3.53
CA GLN A 144 6.35 14.08 2.36
C GLN A 144 4.87 13.72 2.51
N PHE A 145 4.45 13.19 3.65
CA PHE A 145 3.02 12.96 3.93
C PHE A 145 2.20 14.26 3.83
N ILE A 146 2.69 15.37 4.39
CA ILE A 146 2.02 16.68 4.30
C ILE A 146 1.91 17.16 2.84
N LYS A 147 2.92 16.94 2.01
CA LYS A 147 2.86 17.28 0.57
C LYS A 147 1.81 16.41 -0.15
N MET A 148 1.82 15.11 0.11
CA MET A 148 0.88 14.16 -0.50
C MET A 148 -0.57 14.43 -0.08
N GLU A 149 -0.82 14.86 1.15
CA GLU A 149 -2.17 15.24 1.64
C GLU A 149 -2.82 16.32 0.76
N LYS A 150 -2.03 17.24 0.21
CA LYS A 150 -2.52 18.31 -0.67
C LYS A 150 -3.11 17.79 -1.98
N THR A 151 -2.82 16.56 -2.38
CA THR A 151 -3.42 15.93 -3.56
C THR A 151 -4.91 15.65 -3.37
N GLY A 152 -5.36 15.56 -2.10
CA GLY A 152 -6.72 15.19 -1.73
C GLY A 152 -6.99 13.70 -1.75
N GLY A 153 -5.93 12.85 -1.76
CA GLY A 153 -6.05 11.39 -1.69
C GLY A 153 -6.62 10.90 -0.36
N ASP A 154 -7.16 9.69 -0.36
CA ASP A 154 -7.82 9.11 0.82
C ASP A 154 -6.84 8.38 1.74
N ILE A 155 -5.77 7.78 1.19
CA ILE A 155 -4.71 7.08 1.91
C ILE A 155 -3.37 7.54 1.33
N LEU A 156 -2.37 7.74 2.19
CA LEU A 156 -1.03 8.17 1.78
C LEU A 156 -0.01 7.07 2.08
N LYS A 157 0.80 6.68 1.09
CA LYS A 157 1.81 5.62 1.25
C LYS A 157 3.21 6.16 0.98
N VAL A 158 4.12 5.99 1.94
CA VAL A 158 5.56 6.18 1.75
C VAL A 158 6.24 4.83 1.94
N ALA A 159 7.02 4.43 0.93
CA ALA A 159 7.86 3.25 0.96
C ALA A 159 9.30 3.66 0.62
N ALA A 160 10.25 3.48 1.53
CA ALA A 160 11.63 3.88 1.33
C ALA A 160 12.60 2.74 1.67
N MET A 161 13.75 2.71 0.98
CA MET A 161 14.77 1.69 1.21
C MET A 161 15.46 1.92 2.56
N ALA A 162 15.48 0.89 3.41
CA ALA A 162 16.24 0.88 4.64
C ALA A 162 17.56 0.14 4.40
N ASN A 163 18.66 0.85 4.57
CA ASN A 163 20.02 0.32 4.51
C ASN A 163 20.60 0.06 5.91
N SER A 164 19.87 0.44 6.95
CA SER A 164 20.19 0.23 8.36
C SER A 164 18.92 0.11 9.22
N GLU A 165 19.06 -0.42 10.44
CA GLU A 165 17.99 -0.41 11.43
C GLU A 165 17.53 1.02 11.76
N GLN A 166 18.47 2.00 11.77
CA GLN A 166 18.15 3.39 12.04
C GLN A 166 17.18 3.97 11.01
N ASP A 167 17.36 3.63 9.74
CA ASP A 167 16.45 4.07 8.66
C ASP A 167 15.01 3.61 8.92
N THR A 168 14.86 2.39 9.45
CA THR A 168 13.53 1.88 9.82
C THR A 168 12.91 2.68 10.97
N TYR A 169 13.70 3.07 11.96
CA TYR A 169 13.23 3.94 13.05
C TYR A 169 12.86 5.33 12.54
N ASP A 170 13.66 5.91 11.66
CA ASP A 170 13.41 7.25 11.11
C ASP A 170 12.11 7.27 10.31
N LEU A 171 11.83 6.25 9.50
CA LEU A 171 10.55 6.10 8.81
C LEU A 171 9.37 6.03 9.79
N LEU A 172 9.46 5.15 10.79
CA LEU A 172 8.38 4.94 11.74
C LEU A 172 8.13 6.18 12.61
N GLU A 173 9.18 6.87 13.04
CA GLU A 173 9.07 8.12 13.80
C GLU A 173 8.51 9.27 12.94
N GLY A 174 8.95 9.40 11.68
CA GLY A 174 8.40 10.37 10.74
C GLY A 174 6.91 10.14 10.46
N ALA A 175 6.51 8.88 10.27
CA ALA A 175 5.11 8.50 10.13
C ALA A 175 4.28 8.85 11.39
N ALA A 176 4.81 8.53 12.57
CA ALA A 176 4.16 8.86 13.83
C ALA A 176 4.06 10.38 14.06
N ALA A 177 5.06 11.15 13.65
CA ALA A 177 5.04 12.62 13.74
C ALA A 177 3.91 13.21 12.89
N TYR A 178 3.73 12.73 11.65
CA TYR A 178 2.59 13.14 10.82
C TYR A 178 1.24 12.78 11.47
N CYS A 179 1.10 11.58 12.04
CA CYS A 179 -0.13 11.15 12.72
C CYS A 179 -0.44 11.90 14.03
N GLN A 180 0.50 12.70 14.55
CA GLN A 180 0.25 13.58 15.70
C GLN A 180 -0.38 14.92 15.30
N LEU A 181 -0.44 15.25 14.02
CA LEU A 181 -1.12 16.44 13.54
C LEU A 181 -2.61 16.34 13.87
N LYS A 182 -3.24 17.50 14.13
CA LYS A 182 -4.66 17.57 14.50
C LYS A 182 -5.58 16.96 13.44
N TYR A 183 -5.20 17.13 12.20
CA TYR A 183 -5.86 16.56 11.03
C TYR A 183 -4.79 15.85 10.22
N HIS A 184 -5.02 14.60 9.88
CA HIS A 184 -4.15 13.80 9.04
C HIS A 184 -4.97 12.73 8.30
N GLN A 185 -4.51 12.34 7.12
CA GLN A 185 -5.06 11.22 6.38
C GLN A 185 -4.56 9.87 6.95
N PRO A 186 -5.28 8.77 6.71
CA PRO A 186 -4.74 7.42 6.90
C PRO A 186 -3.43 7.25 6.13
N ILE A 187 -2.44 6.61 6.78
CA ILE A 187 -1.13 6.41 6.16
C ILE A 187 -0.73 4.94 6.05
N VAL A 188 0.23 4.70 5.18
CA VAL A 188 0.99 3.46 5.06
C VAL A 188 2.48 3.82 5.04
N ALA A 189 3.25 3.31 5.99
CA ALA A 189 4.69 3.51 6.07
C ALA A 189 5.40 2.16 5.97
N ILE A 190 6.31 2.01 5.00
CA ILE A 190 7.02 0.77 4.70
C ILE A 190 8.50 1.05 4.53
N ALA A 191 9.33 0.51 5.41
CA ALA A 191 10.76 0.38 5.17
C ALA A 191 10.98 -0.87 4.30
N MET A 192 11.61 -0.69 3.13
CA MET A 192 11.95 -1.77 2.21
C MET A 192 13.32 -2.37 2.57
N GLY A 193 13.64 -3.52 2.00
CA GLY A 193 14.88 -4.24 2.32
C GLY A 193 14.78 -5.12 3.56
N GLU A 194 15.85 -5.84 3.88
CA GLU A 194 15.91 -6.75 5.04
C GLU A 194 15.83 -5.99 6.35
N GLU A 195 16.55 -4.88 6.47
CA GLU A 195 16.56 -4.01 7.64
C GLU A 195 15.20 -3.37 7.91
N GLY A 196 14.37 -3.23 6.85
CA GLY A 196 13.02 -2.68 6.91
C GLY A 196 11.93 -3.66 7.31
N GLN A 197 12.19 -4.96 7.36
CA GLN A 197 11.16 -6.00 7.52
C GLN A 197 10.27 -5.80 8.75
N VAL A 198 10.84 -5.34 9.86
CA VAL A 198 10.08 -5.13 11.11
C VAL A 198 8.97 -4.10 10.96
N SER A 199 9.14 -3.08 10.09
CA SER A 199 8.11 -2.08 9.82
C SER A 199 6.82 -2.71 9.31
N ARG A 200 6.92 -3.78 8.51
CA ARG A 200 5.74 -4.47 7.98
C ARG A 200 4.89 -5.13 9.06
N ILE A 201 5.49 -5.42 10.22
CA ILE A 201 4.82 -6.04 11.36
C ILE A 201 4.25 -4.97 12.30
N CYS A 202 5.07 -3.97 12.68
CA CYS A 202 4.77 -3.05 13.79
C CYS A 202 4.27 -1.66 13.37
N ALA A 203 4.28 -1.31 12.06
CA ALA A 203 3.94 0.05 11.60
C ALA A 203 2.53 0.53 12.03
N GLY A 204 1.63 -0.38 12.40
CA GLY A 204 0.33 0.00 12.98
C GLY A 204 0.43 0.78 14.28
N ASP A 205 1.46 0.54 15.10
CA ASP A 205 1.71 1.30 16.32
C ASP A 205 2.18 2.73 16.03
N PHE A 206 2.63 2.99 14.80
CA PHE A 206 3.09 4.28 14.28
C PHE A 206 2.08 4.94 13.34
N GLY A 207 0.87 4.39 13.23
CA GLY A 207 -0.24 4.98 12.50
C GLY A 207 -0.57 4.36 11.14
N SER A 208 0.21 3.39 10.65
CA SER A 208 -0.09 2.67 9.42
C SER A 208 -1.41 1.91 9.50
N VAL A 209 -2.30 2.13 8.52
CA VAL A 209 -3.58 1.42 8.43
C VAL A 209 -3.49 0.13 7.60
N MET A 210 -2.41 -0.03 6.84
CA MET A 210 -2.19 -1.17 5.95
C MET A 210 -0.71 -1.54 5.91
N THR A 211 -0.42 -2.81 5.66
CA THR A 211 0.93 -3.33 5.37
C THR A 211 0.86 -4.26 4.17
N TYR A 212 2.00 -4.48 3.51
CA TYR A 212 2.08 -5.20 2.24
C TYR A 212 2.85 -6.50 2.38
N ALA A 213 2.23 -7.57 1.91
CA ALA A 213 2.81 -8.90 1.77
C ALA A 213 2.84 -9.31 0.29
N CYS A 214 3.69 -10.25 -0.05
CA CYS A 214 3.65 -10.89 -1.37
C CYS A 214 2.86 -12.21 -1.35
N GLY A 215 2.54 -12.68 -2.53
CA GLY A 215 2.20 -14.08 -2.77
C GLY A 215 3.48 -14.92 -2.90
N SER A 216 3.52 -15.80 -3.90
CA SER A 216 4.68 -16.65 -4.19
C SER A 216 5.91 -15.89 -4.69
N LYS A 217 5.72 -14.67 -5.21
CA LYS A 217 6.81 -13.80 -5.71
C LYS A 217 6.69 -12.40 -5.10
N PRO A 218 7.79 -11.84 -4.57
CA PRO A 218 7.77 -10.47 -4.05
C PRO A 218 7.58 -9.44 -5.18
N THR A 219 6.94 -8.34 -4.84
CA THR A 219 6.79 -7.13 -5.68
C THR A 219 7.74 -6.03 -5.26
N ALA A 220 8.27 -6.10 -4.03
CA ALA A 220 9.23 -5.13 -3.47
C ALA A 220 10.20 -5.83 -2.50
N PRO A 221 11.39 -5.26 -2.26
CA PRO A 221 12.38 -5.80 -1.32
C PRO A 221 11.83 -5.96 0.09
N GLY A 222 12.25 -7.02 0.77
CA GLY A 222 11.92 -7.26 2.19
C GLY A 222 10.48 -7.71 2.46
N GLN A 223 9.68 -8.04 1.44
CA GLN A 223 8.33 -8.55 1.65
C GLN A 223 8.37 -9.98 2.23
N PHE A 224 7.50 -10.21 3.22
CA PHE A 224 7.11 -11.56 3.63
C PHE A 224 5.98 -12.08 2.72
N ASP A 225 5.86 -13.40 2.55
CA ASP A 225 4.61 -13.97 2.08
C ASP A 225 3.46 -13.66 3.06
N ALA A 226 2.22 -13.60 2.54
CA ALA A 226 1.09 -13.11 3.33
C ALA A 226 0.78 -14.00 4.55
N LYS A 227 1.01 -15.32 4.47
CA LYS A 227 0.80 -16.22 5.60
C LYS A 227 1.80 -15.94 6.72
N ARG A 228 3.09 -15.83 6.37
CA ARG A 228 4.16 -15.54 7.33
C ARG A 228 3.95 -14.18 8.01
N LEU A 229 3.62 -13.15 7.23
CA LEU A 229 3.32 -11.83 7.79
C LEU A 229 2.12 -11.88 8.74
N TYR A 230 1.05 -12.57 8.33
CA TYR A 230 -0.15 -12.75 9.17
C TYR A 230 0.19 -13.39 10.52
N GLU A 231 1.01 -14.45 10.54
CA GLU A 231 1.41 -15.14 11.78
C GLU A 231 2.28 -14.24 12.68
N TYR A 232 3.22 -13.48 12.10
CA TYR A 232 4.01 -12.53 12.86
C TYR A 232 3.13 -11.43 13.47
N MET A 233 2.23 -10.84 12.69
CA MET A 233 1.32 -9.81 13.18
C MET A 233 0.33 -10.35 14.19
N LYS A 234 -0.17 -11.58 14.02
CA LYS A 234 -1.04 -12.24 14.99
C LYS A 234 -0.35 -12.36 16.35
N LYS A 235 0.92 -12.79 16.35
CA LYS A 235 1.74 -12.89 17.56
C LYS A 235 2.02 -11.51 18.18
N TYR A 236 2.39 -10.53 17.35
CA TYR A 236 2.75 -9.19 17.80
C TYR A 236 1.56 -8.42 18.42
N TYR A 237 0.38 -8.47 17.77
CA TYR A 237 -0.84 -7.78 18.23
C TYR A 237 -1.72 -8.62 19.17
N SER A 238 -1.38 -9.88 19.46
CA SER A 238 -2.07 -10.65 20.48
C SER A 238 -1.72 -10.11 21.87
N LYS A 239 -2.73 -9.95 22.74
CA LYS A 239 -2.52 -9.48 24.14
C LYS A 239 -1.76 -10.49 25.01
N GLU A 240 -1.42 -11.67 24.48
CA GLU A 240 -0.74 -12.75 25.20
C GLU A 240 0.79 -12.64 25.15
N GLY A 241 1.34 -11.58 24.57
CA GLY A 241 2.77 -11.36 24.38
C GLY A 241 3.39 -10.18 25.15
N LEU A 242 2.66 -9.55 26.09
CA LEU A 242 3.19 -8.50 26.98
C LEU A 242 2.88 -8.84 28.43
#